data_04b03080a85adc6105f6054a7f6b98fb
#
_entry.id   04b03080a85adc6105f6054a7f6b98fb
#
_cell.length_a   1.000
_cell.length_b   1.000
_cell.length_c   1.000
_cell.angle_alpha   90.00
_cell.angle_beta   90.00
_cell.angle_gamma   90.00
#
_symmetry.space_group_name_H-M   'P 1'
#
loop_
_entity.id
_entity.type
_entity.pdbx_description
1 polymer ?
#
loop_
_entity_poly.entity_id
_entity_poly.type
_entity_poly.pdbx_seq_one_letter_code
_entity_poly.pdbx_strand_id
1 'polypeptide(L)'
;MSCLTMKMKLFMYGKGGQTMNTKFMTLSTLVLSLVALSSCNKADVEVVEPQGHEVKFKVFSEETKTYLASGVTNWSNGDIIYVLDQEGKWYNSSKLASGTVVEAEFTFPTFPNDPTYALFVGNDNSGSLGIVEGKVTANLFSEQTIYNNNSFGKSANLTIGEVVKVDETTYGASLKNVCGLLKFSVPAGITSVKIEGNNSEVLSGVVYLDYNEGEPEWTAKEGVNEVTVIPRKSDENYTAGTYYACVLPQTFEEGITVTLTDVNGYTAQTKGSNPLTLGRNKVVELPNLNVPEAPQQESTVLEFDFLDLNIYPADFPTGTENAITVSDVTLKDINSDSYTFMVSNTTIGIFKTTDIGFCLFTKNAKLTFPTIEGKKIVHVKFICGNQTKKIKYYDDGTTSDAIDIGHQNNGTSVEITGTNLTGITTTAANTVLDKLILTYE
;
A
#
# COMPACT_ATOMS: atom_id res chain seq x y z
N MET A 1 24.36 5.46 -41.11
CA MET A 1 23.62 6.71 -41.39
C MET A 1 22.32 6.40 -42.09
N SER A 2 21.24 6.34 -41.36
CA SER A 2 19.87 6.44 -41.90
C SER A 2 18.96 6.87 -40.77
N CYS A 3 18.52 8.12 -40.82
CA CYS A 3 17.67 8.75 -39.84
C CYS A 3 16.22 8.35 -40.16
N LEU A 4 15.60 7.58 -39.29
CA LEU A 4 14.18 7.22 -39.40
C LEU A 4 13.33 8.31 -38.73
N THR A 5 12.72 9.15 -39.53
CA THR A 5 11.81 10.20 -39.08
C THR A 5 10.43 9.57 -38.79
N MET A 6 10.08 9.43 -37.54
CA MET A 6 8.75 8.99 -37.11
C MET A 6 7.75 10.17 -37.18
N LYS A 7 6.84 10.13 -38.15
CA LYS A 7 5.71 11.09 -38.26
C LYS A 7 4.59 10.68 -37.32
N MET A 8 4.40 11.46 -36.26
CA MET A 8 3.26 11.37 -35.39
C MET A 8 2.06 12.07 -36.02
N LYS A 9 0.99 11.33 -36.37
CA LYS A 9 -0.30 11.89 -36.79
C LYS A 9 -1.14 12.14 -35.56
N LEU A 10 -1.33 13.43 -35.25
CA LEU A 10 -2.27 13.89 -34.23
C LEU A 10 -3.66 14.04 -34.89
N PHE A 11 -4.63 13.22 -34.45
CA PHE A 11 -6.04 13.39 -34.82
C PHE A 11 -6.70 14.38 -33.85
N MET A 12 -7.04 15.56 -34.32
CA MET A 12 -7.91 16.47 -33.58
C MET A 12 -9.32 16.44 -34.15
N TYR A 13 -10.28 16.02 -33.33
CA TYR A 13 -11.70 16.28 -33.51
C TYR A 13 -12.12 17.33 -32.48
N GLY A 14 -12.65 18.45 -32.94
CA GLY A 14 -13.23 19.45 -32.06
C GLY A 14 -13.77 20.66 -32.83
N LYS A 15 -15.09 20.70 -33.01
CA LYS A 15 -15.82 21.90 -33.43
C LYS A 15 -15.96 22.86 -32.26
N GLY A 16 -15.62 24.13 -32.47
CA GLY A 16 -15.98 25.19 -31.55
C GLY A 16 -14.92 26.29 -31.52
N GLY A 17 -15.14 27.36 -32.27
CA GLY A 17 -14.20 28.45 -32.38
C GLY A 17 -14.09 29.29 -31.11
N GLN A 18 -12.88 29.48 -30.68
CA GLN A 18 -12.42 30.65 -29.94
C GLN A 18 -10.93 30.86 -30.24
N THR A 19 -10.60 32.06 -30.61
CA THR A 19 -9.25 32.54 -30.91
C THR A 19 -8.40 32.51 -29.62
N MET A 20 -7.45 31.58 -29.54
CA MET A 20 -6.46 31.55 -28.45
C MET A 20 -5.27 32.48 -28.76
N ASN A 21 -5.00 33.34 -27.80
CA ASN A 21 -4.02 34.39 -27.81
C ASN A 21 -2.59 33.82 -27.87
N THR A 22 -1.82 34.24 -28.89
CA THR A 22 -0.48 33.75 -29.24
C THR A 22 0.63 34.04 -28.21
N LYS A 23 0.31 34.56 -27.03
CA LYS A 23 1.30 34.92 -26.00
C LYS A 23 1.59 33.80 -24.97
N PHE A 24 0.86 32.68 -24.98
CA PHE A 24 1.07 31.57 -24.04
C PHE A 24 1.94 30.43 -24.59
N MET A 25 2.34 30.46 -25.85
CA MET A 25 3.08 29.37 -26.50
C MET A 25 4.61 29.46 -26.35
N THR A 26 5.14 30.56 -25.83
CA THR A 26 6.60 30.75 -25.69
C THR A 26 7.16 30.36 -24.32
N LEU A 27 6.31 30.08 -23.33
CA LEU A 27 6.77 29.72 -21.98
C LEU A 27 6.84 28.22 -21.75
N SER A 28 6.16 27.39 -22.55
CA SER A 28 6.19 25.93 -22.41
C SER A 28 7.37 25.23 -23.10
N THR A 29 8.05 25.92 -24.02
CA THR A 29 9.23 25.35 -24.72
C THR A 29 10.54 25.59 -23.97
N LEU A 30 10.57 26.47 -22.98
CA LEU A 30 11.80 26.73 -22.19
C LEU A 30 11.94 25.85 -20.96
N VAL A 31 10.85 25.22 -20.49
CA VAL A 31 10.89 24.30 -19.33
C VAL A 31 11.28 22.88 -19.73
N LEU A 32 11.09 22.51 -21.01
CA LEU A 32 11.45 21.16 -21.50
C LEU A 32 12.94 21.00 -21.85
N SER A 33 13.71 22.11 -21.92
CA SER A 33 15.14 22.08 -22.27
C SER A 33 16.08 22.03 -21.05
N LEU A 34 15.56 22.15 -19.82
CA LEU A 34 16.39 22.06 -18.59
C LEU A 34 16.35 20.71 -17.87
N VAL A 35 15.52 19.77 -18.33
CA VAL A 35 15.48 18.40 -17.73
C VAL A 35 16.38 17.41 -18.47
N ALA A 36 17.02 17.82 -19.56
CA ALA A 36 17.86 16.95 -20.39
C ALA A 36 19.36 16.93 -20.01
N LEU A 37 19.78 17.52 -18.88
CA LEU A 37 21.20 17.59 -18.51
C LEU A 37 21.57 16.93 -17.17
N SER A 38 20.68 16.13 -16.59
CA SER A 38 21.08 15.16 -15.56
C SER A 38 21.03 13.73 -16.13
N SER A 39 21.67 13.52 -17.28
CA SER A 39 22.07 12.19 -17.70
C SER A 39 23.23 11.79 -16.80
N CYS A 40 22.95 11.04 -15.74
CA CYS A 40 23.96 10.20 -15.11
C CYS A 40 24.68 9.44 -16.24
N ASN A 41 25.99 9.58 -16.30
CA ASN A 41 26.86 8.67 -17.03
C ASN A 41 26.63 7.27 -16.46
N LYS A 42 25.64 6.53 -16.98
CA LYS A 42 25.69 5.09 -16.95
C LYS A 42 26.90 4.74 -17.80
N ALA A 43 27.94 4.25 -17.17
CA ALA A 43 28.94 3.50 -17.91
C ALA A 43 28.16 2.35 -18.56
N ASP A 44 27.94 2.44 -19.86
CA ASP A 44 27.38 1.34 -20.63
C ASP A 44 28.36 0.17 -20.46
N VAL A 45 27.93 -0.84 -19.70
CA VAL A 45 28.67 -2.12 -19.64
C VAL A 45 28.53 -2.71 -21.04
N GLU A 46 29.60 -2.65 -21.83
CA GLU A 46 29.66 -3.26 -23.14
C GLU A 46 29.62 -4.78 -22.94
N VAL A 47 28.43 -5.37 -23.09
CA VAL A 47 28.24 -6.80 -23.04
C VAL A 47 28.73 -7.39 -24.38
N VAL A 48 29.86 -8.10 -24.35
CA VAL A 48 30.38 -8.76 -25.51
C VAL A 48 29.59 -10.02 -25.76
N GLU A 49 28.90 -10.10 -26.91
CA GLU A 49 28.26 -11.34 -27.36
C GLU A 49 29.32 -12.44 -27.63
N PRO A 50 29.03 -13.69 -27.28
CA PRO A 50 29.99 -14.78 -27.35
C PRO A 50 30.37 -15.14 -28.78
N GLN A 51 31.63 -14.94 -29.14
CA GLN A 51 32.25 -15.50 -30.32
C GLN A 51 33.47 -16.34 -29.90
N GLY A 52 33.30 -17.64 -29.77
CA GLY A 52 34.45 -18.51 -29.48
C GLY A 52 34.06 -19.82 -28.76
N HIS A 53 35.02 -20.58 -28.34
CA HIS A 53 34.83 -21.83 -27.61
C HIS A 53 34.24 -21.54 -26.25
N GLU A 54 33.22 -22.31 -25.87
CA GLU A 54 32.57 -22.17 -24.55
C GLU A 54 33.54 -22.48 -23.41
N VAL A 55 33.58 -21.60 -22.43
CA VAL A 55 34.32 -21.79 -21.19
C VAL A 55 33.34 -22.23 -20.11
N LYS A 56 33.69 -23.30 -19.41
CA LYS A 56 32.89 -23.78 -18.28
C LYS A 56 33.27 -23.05 -17.01
N PHE A 57 32.26 -22.61 -16.26
CA PHE A 57 32.44 -21.91 -15.02
C PHE A 57 31.65 -22.62 -13.92
N LYS A 58 32.36 -23.23 -12.98
CA LYS A 58 31.74 -23.90 -11.84
C LYS A 58 31.61 -22.95 -10.67
N VAL A 59 30.41 -22.77 -10.21
CA VAL A 59 30.12 -21.97 -9.00
C VAL A 59 29.87 -22.90 -7.84
N PHE A 60 30.75 -22.84 -6.88
CA PHE A 60 30.61 -23.53 -5.61
C PHE A 60 29.95 -22.57 -4.63
N SER A 61 28.84 -23.00 -4.05
CA SER A 61 28.06 -22.18 -3.15
C SER A 61 28.16 -22.72 -1.74
N GLU A 62 29.05 -22.21 -0.95
CA GLU A 62 29.00 -22.41 0.50
C GLU A 62 27.87 -21.57 1.14
N GLU A 63 27.53 -20.41 0.55
CA GLU A 63 26.65 -19.43 1.15
C GLU A 63 25.56 -18.88 0.21
N THR A 64 25.70 -19.06 -1.13
CA THR A 64 24.98 -18.24 -2.10
C THR A 64 23.93 -19.00 -2.87
N LYS A 65 22.71 -18.46 -2.91
CA LYS A 65 21.62 -18.99 -3.73
C LYS A 65 20.54 -17.95 -3.94
N THR A 66 19.68 -18.10 -4.95
CA THR A 66 18.75 -17.07 -5.42
C THR A 66 17.39 -17.09 -4.72
N TYR A 67 17.09 -18.13 -3.98
CA TYR A 67 15.90 -18.19 -3.14
C TYR A 67 16.09 -19.16 -1.95
N LEU A 68 15.33 -18.94 -0.88
CA LEU A 68 15.32 -19.84 0.28
C LEU A 68 14.33 -20.98 0.04
N ALA A 69 14.82 -22.21 0.14
CA ALA A 69 13.99 -23.40 0.21
C ALA A 69 14.42 -24.21 1.45
N SER A 70 13.52 -24.37 2.42
CA SER A 70 13.82 -25.05 3.68
C SER A 70 15.06 -24.52 4.41
N GLY A 71 15.29 -23.21 4.37
CA GLY A 71 16.46 -22.56 4.98
C GLY A 71 17.75 -22.65 4.16
N VAL A 72 17.70 -23.23 2.98
CA VAL A 72 18.84 -23.34 2.05
C VAL A 72 18.55 -22.51 0.80
N THR A 73 19.46 -21.62 0.43
CA THR A 73 19.36 -20.86 -0.82
C THR A 73 19.73 -21.74 -2.03
N ASN A 74 19.07 -21.61 -3.17
CA ASN A 74 19.26 -22.42 -4.37
C ASN A 74 19.35 -21.56 -5.62
N TRP A 75 20.09 -22.03 -6.63
CA TRP A 75 20.08 -21.47 -7.97
C TRP A 75 18.72 -21.70 -8.64
N SER A 76 18.27 -20.75 -9.44
CA SER A 76 17.01 -20.82 -10.19
C SER A 76 17.28 -20.96 -11.68
N ASN A 77 16.33 -21.56 -12.39
CA ASN A 77 16.32 -21.49 -13.86
C ASN A 77 16.34 -20.03 -14.32
N GLY A 78 17.22 -19.72 -15.28
CA GLY A 78 17.39 -18.38 -15.80
C GLY A 78 18.39 -17.50 -15.07
N ASP A 79 19.02 -17.97 -13.99
CA ASP A 79 20.06 -17.22 -13.28
C ASP A 79 21.27 -17.00 -14.19
N ILE A 80 21.91 -15.82 -14.04
CA ILE A 80 23.08 -15.37 -14.79
C ILE A 80 24.12 -14.91 -13.78
N ILE A 81 25.37 -15.28 -13.97
CA ILE A 81 26.49 -14.69 -13.24
C ILE A 81 27.30 -13.77 -14.15
N TYR A 82 28.01 -12.84 -13.55
CA TYR A 82 28.89 -11.90 -14.21
C TYR A 82 30.32 -12.15 -13.78
N VAL A 83 31.25 -12.03 -14.72
CA VAL A 83 32.68 -12.23 -14.48
C VAL A 83 33.41 -10.98 -14.94
N LEU A 84 34.33 -10.49 -14.10
CA LEU A 84 35.25 -9.40 -14.39
C LEU A 84 36.59 -9.92 -14.73
N ASP A 85 37.20 -9.45 -15.84
CA ASP A 85 38.58 -9.77 -16.19
C ASP A 85 39.62 -8.77 -15.61
N GLN A 86 40.89 -9.04 -15.80
CA GLN A 86 42.01 -8.20 -15.32
C GLN A 86 42.05 -6.80 -15.94
N GLU A 87 41.43 -6.61 -17.11
CA GLU A 87 41.32 -5.30 -17.77
C GLU A 87 40.10 -4.53 -17.38
N GLY A 88 39.29 -5.08 -16.48
CA GLY A 88 38.06 -4.42 -15.97
C GLY A 88 36.86 -4.57 -16.89
N LYS A 89 36.84 -5.59 -17.74
CA LYS A 89 35.73 -5.87 -18.65
C LYS A 89 34.80 -6.93 -18.07
N TRP A 90 33.48 -6.66 -18.16
CA TRP A 90 32.44 -7.56 -17.69
C TRP A 90 31.99 -8.53 -18.78
N TYR A 91 31.75 -9.77 -18.39
CA TYR A 91 31.16 -10.83 -19.19
C TYR A 91 29.99 -11.45 -18.44
N ASN A 92 28.88 -11.71 -19.13
CA ASN A 92 27.76 -12.44 -18.55
C ASN A 92 27.75 -13.89 -19.04
N SER A 93 27.29 -14.79 -18.18
CA SER A 93 27.07 -16.19 -18.55
C SER A 93 25.84 -16.36 -19.45
N SER A 94 25.71 -17.52 -20.07
CA SER A 94 24.41 -18.02 -20.51
C SER A 94 23.47 -18.19 -19.32
N LYS A 95 22.14 -18.17 -19.58
CA LYS A 95 21.13 -18.45 -18.57
C LYS A 95 21.22 -19.90 -18.10
N LEU A 96 21.17 -20.11 -16.78
CA LEU A 96 21.14 -21.46 -16.21
C LEU A 96 19.90 -22.22 -16.70
N ALA A 97 20.10 -23.38 -17.33
CA ALA A 97 19.04 -24.13 -18.00
C ALA A 97 18.10 -24.88 -17.04
N SER A 98 18.58 -25.24 -15.83
CA SER A 98 17.77 -25.93 -14.80
C SER A 98 18.17 -25.45 -13.43
N GLY A 99 17.18 -25.12 -12.58
CA GLY A 99 17.39 -24.64 -11.23
C GLY A 99 17.52 -25.75 -10.19
N THR A 100 17.93 -25.38 -8.99
CA THR A 100 17.97 -26.17 -7.74
C THR A 100 19.16 -27.10 -7.56
N VAL A 101 20.37 -26.56 -7.59
CA VAL A 101 21.56 -27.32 -7.22
C VAL A 101 22.48 -26.49 -6.34
N VAL A 102 23.21 -27.15 -5.47
CA VAL A 102 24.23 -26.52 -4.60
C VAL A 102 25.39 -25.99 -5.46
N GLU A 103 25.70 -26.69 -6.54
CA GLU A 103 26.70 -26.31 -7.53
C GLU A 103 25.99 -26.03 -8.84
N ALA A 104 26.39 -24.96 -9.56
CA ALA A 104 25.91 -24.63 -10.88
C ALA A 104 27.06 -24.50 -11.85
N GLU A 105 26.87 -25.02 -13.06
CA GLU A 105 27.79 -24.81 -14.17
C GLU A 105 27.21 -23.79 -15.13
N PHE A 106 27.94 -22.69 -15.32
CA PHE A 106 27.61 -21.65 -16.26
C PHE A 106 28.54 -21.70 -17.46
N THR A 107 28.06 -21.29 -18.62
CA THR A 107 28.88 -21.19 -19.85
C THR A 107 29.12 -19.72 -20.19
N PHE A 108 30.34 -19.42 -20.59
CA PHE A 108 30.78 -18.10 -21.03
C PHE A 108 31.44 -18.17 -22.39
N PRO A 109 31.52 -17.04 -23.09
CA PRO A 109 32.45 -16.89 -24.19
C PRO A 109 33.90 -17.05 -23.69
N THR A 110 34.86 -17.31 -24.59
CA THR A 110 36.27 -17.30 -24.22
C THR A 110 36.68 -15.96 -23.68
N PHE A 111 37.30 -15.94 -22.50
CA PHE A 111 37.88 -14.74 -21.95
C PHE A 111 39.18 -14.39 -22.65
N PRO A 112 39.34 -13.14 -23.15
CA PRO A 112 40.62 -12.69 -23.73
C PRO A 112 41.70 -12.50 -22.66
N ASN A 113 41.32 -12.19 -21.43
CA ASN A 113 42.18 -12.00 -20.27
C ASN A 113 41.69 -12.88 -19.12
N ASP A 114 42.58 -13.20 -18.18
CA ASP A 114 42.23 -14.01 -17.04
C ASP A 114 41.11 -13.30 -16.17
N PRO A 115 40.06 -14.01 -15.83
CA PRO A 115 39.01 -13.48 -14.97
C PRO A 115 39.49 -13.33 -13.50
N THR A 116 39.04 -12.30 -12.82
CA THR A 116 39.43 -11.96 -11.44
C THR A 116 38.31 -12.20 -10.43
N TYR A 117 37.11 -11.70 -10.72
CA TYR A 117 35.96 -11.83 -9.85
C TYR A 117 34.74 -12.36 -10.57
N ALA A 118 33.94 -13.13 -9.86
CA ALA A 118 32.60 -13.52 -10.28
C ALA A 118 31.57 -12.94 -9.33
N LEU A 119 30.44 -12.46 -9.89
CA LEU A 119 29.35 -11.84 -9.13
C LEU A 119 28.01 -12.41 -9.56
N PHE A 120 27.10 -12.47 -8.59
CA PHE A 120 25.68 -12.58 -8.84
C PHE A 120 24.98 -11.36 -8.21
N VAL A 121 24.16 -10.67 -9.01
CA VAL A 121 23.48 -9.42 -8.59
C VAL A 121 21.96 -9.52 -8.78
N GLY A 122 21.44 -10.74 -8.85
CA GLY A 122 20.06 -11.01 -9.23
C GLY A 122 19.88 -11.11 -10.75
N ASN A 123 18.74 -11.63 -11.16
CA ASN A 123 18.43 -11.85 -12.56
C ASN A 123 18.25 -10.54 -13.32
N ASP A 124 18.87 -10.45 -14.50
CA ASP A 124 18.76 -9.34 -15.45
C ASP A 124 19.21 -7.96 -14.92
N ASN A 125 20.09 -7.93 -13.89
CA ASN A 125 20.57 -6.71 -13.25
C ASN A 125 21.95 -6.26 -13.73
N SER A 126 22.34 -6.51 -14.96
CA SER A 126 23.64 -6.10 -15.53
C SER A 126 23.91 -4.59 -15.36
N GLY A 127 22.86 -3.75 -15.41
CA GLY A 127 22.99 -2.32 -15.19
C GLY A 127 23.29 -1.91 -13.74
N SER A 128 23.35 -2.86 -12.80
CA SER A 128 23.77 -2.61 -11.42
C SER A 128 25.26 -2.74 -11.18
N LEU A 129 26.01 -3.27 -12.15
CA LEU A 129 27.44 -3.49 -12.06
C LEU A 129 28.23 -2.35 -12.73
N GLY A 130 29.39 -2.04 -12.17
CA GLY A 130 30.27 -1.05 -12.74
C GLY A 130 31.70 -1.14 -12.18
N ILE A 131 32.56 -0.31 -12.71
CA ILE A 131 33.90 -0.04 -12.16
C ILE A 131 34.04 1.48 -12.02
N VAL A 132 34.33 1.93 -10.82
CA VAL A 132 34.54 3.35 -10.53
C VAL A 132 35.84 3.46 -9.76
N GLU A 133 36.77 4.29 -10.27
CA GLU A 133 38.08 4.49 -9.65
C GLU A 133 38.86 3.17 -9.44
N GLY A 134 38.69 2.21 -10.35
CA GLY A 134 39.33 0.89 -10.29
C GLY A 134 38.71 -0.08 -9.27
N LYS A 135 37.62 0.30 -8.63
CA LYS A 135 36.86 -0.57 -7.69
C LYS A 135 35.59 -1.10 -8.33
N VAL A 136 35.25 -2.34 -8.02
CA VAL A 136 33.97 -2.96 -8.42
C VAL A 136 32.85 -2.24 -7.69
N THR A 137 31.79 -1.89 -8.44
CA THR A 137 30.56 -1.35 -7.85
C THR A 137 29.38 -2.23 -8.19
N ALA A 138 28.46 -2.36 -7.25
CA ALA A 138 27.19 -3.03 -7.46
C ALA A 138 26.07 -2.29 -6.74
N ASN A 139 24.82 -2.45 -7.22
CA ASN A 139 23.66 -1.85 -6.59
C ASN A 139 22.81 -2.92 -5.88
N LEU A 140 22.67 -2.79 -4.57
CA LEU A 140 21.64 -3.48 -3.82
C LEU A 140 20.36 -2.65 -3.89
N PHE A 141 19.34 -3.13 -4.60
CA PHE A 141 18.11 -2.38 -4.80
C PHE A 141 17.37 -2.13 -3.49
N SER A 142 16.90 -0.90 -3.31
CA SER A 142 16.05 -0.53 -2.19
C SER A 142 14.63 -1.09 -2.31
N GLU A 143 14.14 -1.37 -3.53
CA GLU A 143 12.86 -2.04 -3.76
C GLU A 143 13.07 -3.52 -4.08
N GLN A 144 12.44 -4.40 -3.30
CA GLN A 144 12.62 -5.85 -3.37
C GLN A 144 11.27 -6.56 -3.46
N THR A 145 10.87 -6.98 -4.67
CA THR A 145 9.62 -7.73 -4.85
C THR A 145 9.83 -9.22 -4.59
N ILE A 146 8.99 -9.80 -3.73
CA ILE A 146 9.06 -11.20 -3.30
C ILE A 146 7.77 -11.92 -3.69
N TYR A 147 7.87 -12.96 -4.51
CA TYR A 147 6.73 -13.72 -5.00
C TYR A 147 6.43 -15.00 -4.19
N ASN A 148 7.40 -15.48 -3.41
CA ASN A 148 7.26 -16.72 -2.64
C ASN A 148 7.46 -16.46 -1.15
N ASN A 149 6.57 -17.00 -0.32
CA ASN A 149 6.75 -17.02 1.12
C ASN A 149 8.06 -17.74 1.51
N ASN A 150 8.63 -17.37 2.64
CA ASN A 150 9.89 -17.88 3.16
C ASN A 150 11.08 -17.66 2.22
N SER A 151 11.09 -16.57 1.46
CA SER A 151 12.15 -16.21 0.55
C SER A 151 12.44 -14.71 0.57
N PHE A 152 13.47 -14.29 -0.16
CA PHE A 152 13.80 -12.90 -0.47
C PHE A 152 13.57 -12.63 -1.97
N GLY A 153 13.63 -11.36 -2.38
CA GLY A 153 13.49 -10.94 -3.77
C GLY A 153 14.64 -11.45 -4.64
N LYS A 154 14.32 -12.05 -5.79
CA LYS A 154 15.33 -12.60 -6.72
C LYS A 154 16.39 -11.59 -7.17
N SER A 155 16.03 -10.31 -7.23
CA SER A 155 16.92 -9.20 -7.59
C SER A 155 17.68 -8.59 -6.40
N ALA A 156 17.44 -9.06 -5.19
CA ALA A 156 17.97 -8.44 -3.98
C ALA A 156 19.26 -9.09 -3.48
N ASN A 157 19.63 -10.27 -3.96
CA ASN A 157 20.85 -10.92 -3.47
C ASN A 157 22.08 -10.42 -4.22
N LEU A 158 23.08 -10.02 -3.47
CA LEU A 158 24.38 -9.56 -3.97
C LEU A 158 25.48 -10.49 -3.45
N THR A 159 26.27 -11.04 -4.37
CA THR A 159 27.35 -11.97 -4.02
C THR A 159 28.59 -11.73 -4.87
N ILE A 160 29.76 -12.02 -4.32
CA ILE A 160 31.05 -11.91 -5.00
C ILE A 160 31.98 -13.04 -4.58
N GLY A 161 32.88 -13.44 -5.46
CA GLY A 161 33.95 -14.38 -5.18
C GLY A 161 35.12 -14.22 -6.13
N GLU A 162 36.32 -14.58 -5.67
CA GLU A 162 37.49 -14.66 -6.51
C GLU A 162 37.39 -15.83 -7.48
N VAL A 163 37.88 -15.61 -8.71
CA VAL A 163 37.90 -16.64 -9.74
C VAL A 163 39.23 -17.41 -9.67
N VAL A 164 39.12 -18.72 -9.67
CA VAL A 164 40.26 -19.61 -9.74
C VAL A 164 40.22 -20.43 -11.06
N LYS A 165 41.34 -20.56 -11.72
CA LYS A 165 41.47 -21.43 -12.90
C LYS A 165 41.61 -22.87 -12.44
N VAL A 166 40.70 -23.73 -12.84
CA VAL A 166 40.65 -25.15 -12.47
C VAL A 166 41.45 -25.98 -13.46
N ASP A 167 41.28 -25.71 -14.75
CA ASP A 167 42.04 -26.33 -15.87
C ASP A 167 42.13 -25.38 -17.07
N GLU A 168 42.52 -25.86 -18.24
CA GLU A 168 42.68 -25.00 -19.44
C GLU A 168 41.40 -24.37 -19.94
N THR A 169 40.25 -24.99 -19.67
CA THR A 169 38.92 -24.62 -20.19
C THR A 169 37.90 -24.36 -19.09
N THR A 170 38.27 -24.57 -17.83
CA THR A 170 37.34 -24.49 -16.69
C THR A 170 37.86 -23.50 -15.63
N TYR A 171 37.02 -22.61 -15.24
CA TYR A 171 37.18 -21.72 -14.09
C TYR A 171 36.19 -22.07 -12.98
N GLY A 172 36.44 -21.58 -11.78
CA GLY A 172 35.54 -21.73 -10.65
C GLY A 172 35.55 -20.52 -9.75
N ALA A 173 34.47 -20.31 -9.00
CA ALA A 173 34.40 -19.34 -7.93
C ALA A 173 33.56 -19.84 -6.77
N SER A 174 33.94 -19.54 -5.55
CA SER A 174 33.11 -19.65 -4.36
C SER A 174 32.47 -18.29 -4.11
N LEU A 175 31.19 -18.15 -4.49
CA LEU A 175 30.49 -16.89 -4.28
C LEU A 175 30.01 -16.79 -2.82
N LYS A 176 30.28 -15.65 -2.19
CA LYS A 176 29.85 -15.33 -0.83
C LYS A 176 28.84 -14.19 -0.82
N ASN A 177 27.83 -14.26 0.07
CA ASN A 177 26.85 -13.20 0.21
C ASN A 177 27.52 -11.91 0.74
N VAL A 178 27.15 -10.78 0.15
CA VAL A 178 27.50 -9.45 0.67
C VAL A 178 26.49 -9.04 1.75
N CYS A 179 25.23 -9.43 1.61
CA CYS A 179 24.11 -9.01 2.44
C CYS A 179 23.87 -9.91 3.66
N GLY A 180 23.17 -9.36 4.65
CA GLY A 180 22.43 -10.10 5.66
C GLY A 180 20.92 -10.07 5.35
N LEU A 181 20.13 -10.84 6.10
CA LEU A 181 18.69 -10.99 5.92
C LEU A 181 17.93 -10.56 7.17
N LEU A 182 16.99 -9.65 7.01
CA LEU A 182 15.97 -9.37 8.02
C LEU A 182 14.73 -10.21 7.72
N LYS A 183 14.35 -11.09 8.66
CA LYS A 183 13.18 -11.96 8.57
C LYS A 183 12.00 -11.35 9.29
N PHE A 184 10.83 -11.31 8.66
CA PHE A 184 9.60 -10.78 9.24
C PHE A 184 8.37 -11.52 8.71
N SER A 185 7.26 -11.41 9.45
CA SER A 185 5.97 -11.99 9.05
C SER A 185 4.93 -10.89 8.92
N VAL A 186 4.09 -11.01 7.89
CA VAL A 186 2.99 -10.08 7.63
C VAL A 186 1.67 -10.82 7.39
N PRO A 187 0.52 -10.24 7.74
CA PRO A 187 -0.80 -10.74 7.37
C PRO A 187 -1.07 -10.56 5.86
N ALA A 188 -2.16 -11.15 5.37
CA ALA A 188 -2.64 -10.89 4.01
C ALA A 188 -3.04 -9.41 3.85
N GLY A 189 -2.94 -8.91 2.62
CA GLY A 189 -3.32 -7.54 2.30
C GLY A 189 -2.25 -6.48 2.55
N ILE A 190 -1.05 -6.85 3.01
CA ILE A 190 0.08 -5.90 3.09
C ILE A 190 0.72 -5.75 1.72
N THR A 191 0.74 -4.52 1.21
CA THR A 191 1.28 -4.16 -0.11
C THR A 191 2.75 -3.79 -0.07
N SER A 192 3.24 -3.26 1.06
CA SER A 192 4.67 -2.95 1.23
C SER A 192 5.10 -3.00 2.69
N VAL A 193 6.38 -3.31 2.87
CA VAL A 193 7.09 -3.32 4.15
C VAL A 193 8.33 -2.46 3.97
N LYS A 194 8.31 -1.24 4.49
CA LYS A 194 9.47 -0.34 4.48
C LYS A 194 10.27 -0.52 5.76
N ILE A 195 11.58 -0.68 5.64
CA ILE A 195 12.53 -0.84 6.74
C ILE A 195 13.54 0.30 6.65
N GLU A 196 13.74 1.00 7.75
CA GLU A 196 14.64 2.16 7.87
C GLU A 196 15.54 2.01 9.10
N GLY A 197 16.79 2.39 8.98
CA GLY A 197 17.68 2.56 10.14
C GLY A 197 17.32 3.84 10.90
N ASN A 198 17.26 3.77 12.23
CA ASN A 198 16.84 4.92 13.04
C ASN A 198 17.89 6.04 13.13
N ASN A 199 19.12 5.77 12.73
CA ASN A 199 20.24 6.72 12.69
C ASN A 199 20.77 6.92 11.26
N SER A 200 19.89 6.80 10.26
CA SER A 200 20.21 6.97 8.84
C SER A 200 21.30 6.01 8.32
N GLU A 201 21.41 4.84 8.90
CA GLU A 201 22.30 3.78 8.43
C GLU A 201 21.95 3.38 6.99
N VAL A 202 22.96 3.06 6.18
CA VAL A 202 22.79 2.68 4.77
C VAL A 202 22.34 1.23 4.67
N LEU A 203 21.10 0.99 4.23
CA LEU A 203 20.54 -0.35 4.08
C LEU A 203 20.72 -0.93 2.67
N SER A 204 20.81 -0.08 1.66
CA SER A 204 20.84 -0.45 0.24
C SER A 204 21.55 0.61 -0.60
N GLY A 205 21.48 0.51 -1.93
CA GLY A 205 22.08 1.46 -2.85
C GLY A 205 23.36 0.96 -3.51
N VAL A 206 24.11 1.88 -4.12
CA VAL A 206 25.35 1.55 -4.81
C VAL A 206 26.48 1.44 -3.81
N VAL A 207 27.20 0.33 -3.85
CA VAL A 207 28.33 0.05 -2.97
C VAL A 207 29.59 -0.24 -3.80
N TYR A 208 30.75 0.12 -3.27
CA TYR A 208 32.01 -0.46 -3.67
C TYR A 208 32.13 -1.83 -3.01
N LEU A 209 32.52 -2.81 -3.80
CA LEU A 209 32.82 -4.16 -3.34
C LEU A 209 34.31 -4.39 -3.35
N ASP A 210 34.79 -4.98 -2.28
CA ASP A 210 36.14 -5.47 -2.13
C ASP A 210 36.09 -6.94 -1.69
N TYR A 211 37.18 -7.66 -1.90
CA TYR A 211 37.30 -9.05 -1.48
C TYR A 211 38.63 -9.21 -0.77
N ASN A 212 38.60 -9.24 0.54
CA ASN A 212 39.78 -9.19 1.38
C ASN A 212 39.87 -10.44 2.25
N GLU A 213 41.05 -11.11 2.23
CA GLU A 213 41.28 -12.35 2.99
C GLU A 213 40.23 -13.44 2.76
N GLY A 214 39.66 -13.52 1.58
CA GLY A 214 38.62 -14.50 1.22
C GLY A 214 37.21 -14.11 1.66
N GLU A 215 36.97 -12.88 2.13
CA GLU A 215 35.67 -12.39 2.57
C GLU A 215 35.26 -11.12 1.78
N PRO A 216 33.99 -10.97 1.38
CA PRO A 216 33.49 -9.75 0.77
C PRO A 216 33.34 -8.63 1.81
N GLU A 217 33.86 -7.47 1.41
CA GLU A 217 33.69 -6.21 2.14
C GLU A 217 32.92 -5.22 1.26
N TRP A 218 32.26 -4.25 1.88
CA TRP A 218 31.56 -3.20 1.18
C TRP A 218 31.76 -1.84 1.81
N THR A 219 31.69 -0.78 0.99
CA THR A 219 31.58 0.61 1.44
C THR A 219 30.53 1.33 0.59
N ALA A 220 29.74 2.19 1.21
CA ALA A 220 28.72 2.94 0.48
C ALA A 220 29.36 3.93 -0.51
N LYS A 221 28.86 3.92 -1.75
CA LYS A 221 29.14 4.95 -2.75
C LYS A 221 27.95 5.90 -2.85
N GLU A 222 26.77 5.38 -3.06
CA GLU A 222 25.48 6.10 -3.11
C GLU A 222 24.50 5.32 -2.25
N GLY A 223 24.58 5.56 -0.94
CA GLY A 223 23.79 4.82 0.04
C GLY A 223 22.34 5.28 0.10
N VAL A 224 21.45 4.32 0.35
CA VAL A 224 20.04 4.55 0.64
C VAL A 224 19.75 3.97 2.02
N ASN A 225 19.12 4.77 2.88
CA ASN A 225 18.86 4.41 4.28
C ASN A 225 17.56 3.61 4.50
N GLU A 226 16.99 3.06 3.42
CA GLU A 226 15.78 2.26 3.47
C GLU A 226 15.82 1.07 2.52
N VAL A 227 14.98 0.09 2.83
CA VAL A 227 14.59 -1.01 1.94
C VAL A 227 13.08 -1.16 1.99
N THR A 228 12.44 -1.23 0.82
CA THR A 228 11.01 -1.52 0.68
C THR A 228 10.81 -2.90 0.08
N VAL A 229 10.20 -3.79 0.85
CA VAL A 229 9.81 -5.13 0.40
C VAL A 229 8.35 -5.14 -0.03
N ILE A 230 8.08 -5.71 -1.21
CA ILE A 230 6.74 -5.89 -1.75
C ILE A 230 6.40 -7.38 -1.71
N PRO A 231 5.63 -7.85 -0.71
CA PRO A 231 5.22 -9.25 -0.57
C PRO A 231 4.08 -9.57 -1.54
N ARG A 232 4.37 -10.20 -2.68
CA ARG A 232 3.41 -10.41 -3.76
C ARG A 232 3.38 -11.89 -4.18
N LYS A 233 2.23 -12.35 -4.66
CA LYS A 233 2.10 -13.59 -5.42
C LYS A 233 2.29 -13.38 -6.92
N SER A 234 2.43 -14.48 -7.66
CA SER A 234 2.51 -14.46 -9.12
C SER A 234 1.27 -13.89 -9.81
N ASP A 235 0.11 -13.95 -9.15
CA ASP A 235 -1.18 -13.39 -9.59
C ASP A 235 -1.46 -11.98 -9.05
N GLU A 236 -0.46 -11.33 -8.50
CA GLU A 236 -0.51 -10.00 -7.88
C GLU A 236 -1.27 -9.91 -6.54
N ASN A 237 -1.75 -11.03 -5.99
CA ASN A 237 -2.37 -11.03 -4.68
C ASN A 237 -1.33 -11.05 -3.57
N TYR A 238 -1.52 -10.20 -2.58
CA TYR A 238 -0.68 -10.15 -1.38
C TYR A 238 -1.08 -11.25 -0.40
N THR A 239 -0.11 -12.02 0.10
CA THR A 239 -0.38 -13.15 0.98
C THR A 239 0.22 -12.98 2.36
N ALA A 240 -0.47 -13.56 3.36
CA ALA A 240 0.14 -13.74 4.67
C ALA A 240 1.34 -14.68 4.58
N GLY A 241 2.40 -14.40 5.33
CA GLY A 241 3.56 -15.27 5.37
C GLY A 241 4.81 -14.59 5.94
N THR A 242 5.88 -15.37 5.91
CA THR A 242 7.21 -14.91 6.30
C THR A 242 7.99 -14.50 5.06
N TYR A 243 8.69 -13.37 5.16
CA TYR A 243 9.48 -12.77 4.09
C TYR A 243 10.85 -12.33 4.61
N TYR A 244 11.77 -12.06 3.69
CA TYR A 244 13.13 -11.63 4.02
C TYR A 244 13.52 -10.42 3.20
N ALA A 245 14.08 -9.41 3.85
CA ALA A 245 14.74 -8.28 3.18
C ALA A 245 16.25 -8.52 3.14
N CYS A 246 16.87 -8.35 1.97
CA CYS A 246 18.32 -8.29 1.85
C CYS A 246 18.79 -6.88 2.22
N VAL A 247 19.71 -6.78 3.17
CA VAL A 247 20.19 -5.52 3.73
C VAL A 247 21.69 -5.57 3.87
N LEU A 248 22.37 -4.43 3.71
CA LEU A 248 23.82 -4.31 3.95
C LEU A 248 24.13 -4.56 5.43
N PRO A 249 25.10 -5.45 5.73
CA PRO A 249 25.39 -5.86 7.09
C PRO A 249 26.07 -4.75 7.90
N GLN A 250 25.50 -4.43 9.04
CA GLN A 250 26.02 -3.40 9.97
C GLN A 250 25.35 -3.49 11.34
N THR A 251 25.74 -2.64 12.25
CA THR A 251 25.04 -2.40 13.51
C THR A 251 24.16 -1.17 13.38
N PHE A 252 22.88 -1.31 13.65
CA PHE A 252 21.90 -0.24 13.79
C PHE A 252 21.88 0.19 15.25
N GLU A 253 22.64 1.22 15.60
CA GLU A 253 22.87 1.61 17.00
C GLU A 253 21.58 2.03 17.74
N GLU A 254 20.67 2.67 17.02
CA GLU A 254 19.36 3.11 17.54
C GLU A 254 18.21 2.19 17.11
N GLY A 255 18.54 0.99 16.58
CA GLY A 255 17.57 0.03 16.04
C GLY A 255 17.02 0.44 14.69
N ILE A 256 15.88 -0.16 14.34
CA ILE A 256 15.21 0.04 13.04
C ILE A 256 13.73 0.37 13.23
N THR A 257 13.16 1.06 12.25
CA THR A 257 11.71 1.26 12.11
C THR A 257 11.20 0.46 10.93
N VAL A 258 10.10 -0.27 11.13
CA VAL A 258 9.39 -1.01 10.09
C VAL A 258 8.00 -0.42 9.91
N THR A 259 7.67 -0.01 8.68
CA THR A 259 6.35 0.52 8.32
C THR A 259 5.66 -0.46 7.40
N LEU A 260 4.49 -0.96 7.80
CA LEU A 260 3.59 -1.74 6.95
C LEU A 260 2.60 -0.80 6.27
N THR A 261 2.30 -1.07 4.99
CA THR A 261 1.20 -0.42 4.25
C THR A 261 0.25 -1.49 3.72
N ASP A 262 -1.06 -1.31 3.91
CA ASP A 262 -2.08 -2.24 3.42
C ASP A 262 -2.63 -1.86 2.03
N VAL A 263 -3.54 -2.67 1.50
CA VAL A 263 -4.21 -2.46 0.20
C VAL A 263 -5.07 -1.19 0.15
N ASN A 264 -5.45 -0.63 1.31
CA ASN A 264 -6.23 0.59 1.42
C ASN A 264 -5.34 1.84 1.61
N GLY A 265 -4.02 1.64 1.73
CA GLY A 265 -3.05 2.71 1.97
C GLY A 265 -2.88 3.10 3.44
N TYR A 266 -3.52 2.38 4.37
CA TYR A 266 -3.29 2.59 5.80
C TYR A 266 -1.90 2.09 6.20
N THR A 267 -1.28 2.77 7.14
CA THR A 267 0.08 2.46 7.58
C THR A 267 0.15 2.20 9.07
N ALA A 268 1.05 1.29 9.47
CA ALA A 268 1.41 1.09 10.86
C ALA A 268 2.93 0.97 11.00
N GLN A 269 3.47 1.55 12.07
CA GLN A 269 4.89 1.52 12.36
C GLN A 269 5.20 0.68 13.59
N THR A 270 6.27 -0.09 13.49
CA THR A 270 6.92 -0.77 14.61
C THR A 270 8.33 -0.22 14.73
N LYS A 271 8.60 0.50 15.81
CA LYS A 271 9.92 1.10 16.07
C LYS A 271 10.68 0.29 17.12
N GLY A 272 11.81 -0.29 16.72
CA GLY A 272 12.80 -0.84 17.62
C GLY A 272 13.76 0.27 18.08
N SER A 273 14.09 0.31 19.39
CA SER A 273 15.01 1.31 19.97
C SER A 273 16.29 0.67 20.51
N ASN A 274 16.40 -0.64 20.46
CA ASN A 274 17.60 -1.34 20.92
C ASN A 274 18.57 -1.55 19.75
N PRO A 275 19.88 -1.51 19.99
CA PRO A 275 20.86 -1.85 18.97
C PRO A 275 20.58 -3.21 18.33
N LEU A 276 20.67 -3.27 16.99
CA LEU A 276 20.49 -4.47 16.21
C LEU A 276 21.71 -4.68 15.32
N THR A 277 22.43 -5.78 15.51
CA THR A 277 23.57 -6.12 14.64
C THR A 277 23.16 -7.16 13.60
N LEU A 278 23.25 -6.81 12.33
CA LEU A 278 23.08 -7.70 11.20
C LEU A 278 24.44 -8.03 10.59
N GLY A 279 24.86 -9.28 10.72
CA GLY A 279 26.08 -9.77 10.11
C GLY A 279 25.87 -10.21 8.65
N ARG A 280 26.95 -10.23 7.86
CA ARG A 280 26.98 -10.85 6.53
C ARG A 280 26.50 -12.31 6.61
N ASN A 281 25.66 -12.72 5.68
CA ASN A 281 25.10 -14.08 5.61
C ASN A 281 24.36 -14.54 6.91
N LYS A 282 23.89 -13.59 7.72
CA LYS A 282 23.12 -13.88 8.93
C LYS A 282 21.66 -13.50 8.73
N VAL A 283 20.80 -14.21 9.42
CA VAL A 283 19.37 -13.92 9.51
C VAL A 283 19.07 -13.38 10.89
N VAL A 284 18.47 -12.20 10.92
CA VAL A 284 17.91 -11.61 12.14
C VAL A 284 16.39 -11.59 12.01
N GLU A 285 15.71 -12.19 12.99
CA GLU A 285 14.25 -12.20 13.04
C GLU A 285 13.75 -10.94 13.74
N LEU A 286 12.86 -10.22 13.07
CA LEU A 286 12.19 -9.05 13.62
C LEU A 286 11.03 -9.47 14.53
N PRO A 287 10.71 -8.68 15.55
CA PRO A 287 9.55 -8.94 16.42
C PRO A 287 8.25 -8.84 15.63
N ASN A 288 7.13 -9.16 16.31
CA ASN A 288 5.80 -8.93 15.72
C ASN A 288 5.62 -7.48 15.32
N LEU A 289 5.19 -7.27 14.08
CA LEU A 289 4.97 -5.95 13.52
C LEU A 289 3.54 -5.47 13.80
N ASN A 290 3.38 -4.19 14.08
CA ASN A 290 2.07 -3.55 14.16
C ASN A 290 1.40 -3.62 12.78
N VAL A 291 0.11 -3.98 12.76
CA VAL A 291 -0.67 -4.12 11.53
C VAL A 291 -1.46 -2.83 11.29
N PRO A 292 -1.51 -2.34 10.04
CA PRO A 292 -2.37 -1.22 9.71
C PRO A 292 -3.83 -1.50 10.05
N GLU A 293 -4.48 -0.55 10.67
CA GLU A 293 -5.91 -0.58 10.96
C GLU A 293 -6.56 0.64 10.31
N ALA A 294 -7.78 0.45 9.81
CA ALA A 294 -8.56 1.58 9.34
C ALA A 294 -8.73 2.57 10.50
N PRO A 295 -8.62 3.88 10.25
CA PRO A 295 -8.93 4.87 11.28
C PRO A 295 -10.31 4.57 11.86
N GLN A 296 -10.39 4.43 13.16
CA GLN A 296 -11.68 4.32 13.83
C GLN A 296 -12.40 5.65 13.61
N GLN A 297 -13.43 5.63 12.76
CA GLN A 297 -14.24 6.81 12.53
C GLN A 297 -15.04 7.05 13.81
N GLU A 298 -14.77 8.16 14.50
CA GLU A 298 -15.53 8.52 15.70
C GLU A 298 -16.99 8.69 15.31
N SER A 299 -17.83 7.76 15.76
CA SER A 299 -19.27 7.87 15.59
C SER A 299 -19.84 8.91 16.55
N THR A 300 -20.70 9.79 16.03
CA THR A 300 -21.51 10.69 16.85
C THR A 300 -22.92 10.12 16.93
N VAL A 301 -23.42 9.91 18.13
CA VAL A 301 -24.77 9.40 18.35
C VAL A 301 -25.62 10.52 18.88
N LEU A 302 -26.72 10.86 18.18
CA LEU A 302 -27.76 11.74 18.63
C LEU A 302 -28.99 10.92 19.06
N GLU A 303 -29.50 11.14 20.23
CA GLU A 303 -30.66 10.47 20.77
C GLU A 303 -31.74 11.47 21.16
N PHE A 304 -32.92 11.30 20.59
CA PHE A 304 -34.09 12.14 20.86
C PHE A 304 -35.16 11.29 21.55
N ASP A 305 -35.43 11.55 22.83
CA ASP A 305 -36.50 10.92 23.58
C ASP A 305 -37.77 11.77 23.47
N PHE A 306 -38.62 11.44 22.50
CA PHE A 306 -39.84 12.19 22.21
C PHE A 306 -40.90 12.08 23.31
N LEU A 307 -40.67 11.24 24.30
CA LEU A 307 -41.52 11.18 25.52
C LEU A 307 -41.10 12.23 26.53
N ASP A 308 -39.87 12.74 26.48
CA ASP A 308 -39.42 13.83 27.31
C ASP A 308 -39.88 15.19 26.74
N LEU A 309 -40.79 15.85 27.47
CA LEU A 309 -41.30 17.15 27.04
C LEU A 309 -40.26 18.27 27.03
N ASN A 310 -39.15 18.11 27.71
CA ASN A 310 -38.08 19.12 27.76
C ASN A 310 -37.27 19.24 26.48
N ILE A 311 -37.40 18.28 25.58
CA ILE A 311 -36.72 18.33 24.26
C ILE A 311 -37.40 19.32 23.31
N TYR A 312 -38.66 19.66 23.56
CA TYR A 312 -39.43 20.54 22.68
C TYR A 312 -39.31 22.01 23.11
N PRO A 313 -39.51 22.96 22.17
CA PRO A 313 -39.75 24.35 22.50
C PRO A 313 -40.91 24.51 23.46
N ALA A 314 -40.86 25.54 24.34
CA ALA A 314 -41.86 25.74 25.39
C ALA A 314 -43.30 25.97 24.84
N ASP A 315 -43.43 26.45 23.63
CA ASP A 315 -44.66 26.71 22.89
C ASP A 315 -45.06 25.61 21.93
N PHE A 316 -44.36 24.46 21.97
CA PHE A 316 -44.63 23.36 21.04
C PHE A 316 -46.03 22.80 21.25
N PRO A 317 -46.81 22.61 20.16
CA PRO A 317 -48.23 22.25 20.27
C PRO A 317 -48.45 20.85 20.83
N THR A 318 -49.44 20.71 21.69
CA THR A 318 -49.86 19.43 22.26
C THR A 318 -51.26 19.07 21.79
N GLY A 319 -51.46 17.83 21.33
CA GLY A 319 -52.72 17.31 20.80
C GLY A 319 -52.96 17.64 19.34
N THR A 320 -53.90 16.89 18.70
CA THR A 320 -54.23 17.04 17.28
C THR A 320 -54.91 18.37 16.95
N GLU A 321 -55.58 18.96 17.93
CA GLU A 321 -56.31 20.22 17.78
C GLU A 321 -55.41 21.44 17.65
N ASN A 322 -54.19 21.33 18.15
CA ASN A 322 -53.18 22.39 18.15
C ASN A 322 -52.01 22.14 17.21
N ALA A 323 -52.11 21.12 16.34
CA ALA A 323 -51.05 20.79 15.42
C ALA A 323 -50.69 21.98 14.52
N ILE A 324 -49.39 22.24 14.34
CA ILE A 324 -48.88 23.35 13.54
C ILE A 324 -48.27 22.89 12.23
N THR A 325 -48.36 23.77 11.24
CA THR A 325 -47.61 23.60 10.00
C THR A 325 -46.33 24.41 10.08
N VAL A 326 -45.21 23.72 10.00
CA VAL A 326 -43.88 24.35 10.01
C VAL A 326 -42.99 23.72 8.92
N SER A 327 -41.96 24.42 8.52
CA SER A 327 -40.93 23.90 7.60
C SER A 327 -39.81 23.17 8.34
N ASP A 328 -39.62 23.46 9.60
CA ASP A 328 -38.61 22.90 10.46
C ASP A 328 -39.05 22.84 11.91
N VAL A 329 -38.34 22.07 12.71
CA VAL A 329 -38.47 22.03 14.16
C VAL A 329 -37.11 21.81 14.81
N THR A 330 -36.78 22.63 15.79
CA THR A 330 -35.56 22.43 16.58
C THR A 330 -35.89 21.69 17.85
N LEU A 331 -35.27 20.54 18.05
CA LEU A 331 -35.43 19.69 19.22
C LEU A 331 -34.08 19.52 19.92
N LYS A 332 -34.11 19.23 21.19
CA LYS A 332 -32.92 18.91 21.97
C LYS A 332 -32.71 17.41 22.00
N ASP A 333 -31.45 16.98 21.90
CA ASP A 333 -31.08 15.61 22.20
C ASP A 333 -31.03 15.36 23.72
N ILE A 334 -30.71 14.12 24.11
CA ILE A 334 -30.59 13.78 25.55
C ILE A 334 -29.46 14.54 26.28
N ASN A 335 -28.52 15.14 25.57
CA ASN A 335 -27.43 15.96 26.09
C ASN A 335 -27.82 17.44 26.19
N SER A 336 -29.05 17.79 25.79
CA SER A 336 -29.61 19.15 25.72
C SER A 336 -29.04 20.01 24.58
N ASP A 337 -28.33 19.41 23.61
CA ASP A 337 -27.90 20.07 22.39
C ASP A 337 -29.07 20.20 21.40
N SER A 338 -29.12 21.31 20.68
CA SER A 338 -30.25 21.65 19.79
C SER A 338 -29.98 21.26 18.37
N TYR A 339 -30.89 20.53 17.74
CA TYR A 339 -30.81 20.06 16.37
C TYR A 339 -32.06 20.35 15.58
N THR A 340 -31.92 20.79 14.34
CA THR A 340 -33.07 21.17 13.50
C THR A 340 -33.40 20.07 12.50
N PHE A 341 -34.65 19.59 12.58
CA PHE A 341 -35.27 18.70 11.64
C PHE A 341 -36.05 19.51 10.61
N MET A 342 -35.93 19.19 9.33
CA MET A 342 -36.80 19.77 8.31
C MET A 342 -38.06 18.92 8.16
N VAL A 343 -39.21 19.60 8.09
CA VAL A 343 -40.52 18.96 8.00
C VAL A 343 -41.27 19.45 6.77
N SER A 344 -41.90 18.55 6.03
CA SER A 344 -42.73 18.95 4.92
C SER A 344 -43.94 18.03 4.73
N ASN A 345 -44.97 18.55 4.07
CA ASN A 345 -46.21 17.86 3.76
C ASN A 345 -47.01 17.39 4.97
N THR A 346 -46.86 18.05 6.11
CA THR A 346 -47.60 17.67 7.35
C THR A 346 -47.78 18.82 8.31
N THR A 347 -48.67 18.62 9.27
CA THR A 347 -48.65 19.31 10.56
C THR A 347 -47.97 18.42 11.59
N ILE A 348 -47.30 19.01 12.56
CA ILE A 348 -46.61 18.32 13.66
C ILE A 348 -47.15 18.75 15.01
N GLY A 349 -46.95 17.90 16.00
CA GLY A 349 -47.28 18.18 17.40
C GLY A 349 -47.01 16.96 18.28
N ILE A 350 -47.22 17.12 19.59
CA ILE A 350 -47.16 16.02 20.54
C ILE A 350 -48.48 15.31 20.54
N PHE A 351 -48.48 14.01 20.21
CA PHE A 351 -49.72 13.23 20.35
C PHE A 351 -49.95 12.91 21.82
N LYS A 352 -51.08 13.36 22.35
CA LYS A 352 -51.38 13.32 23.78
C LYS A 352 -52.74 12.69 24.02
N THR A 353 -52.80 11.37 24.11
CA THR A 353 -53.99 10.72 24.72
C THR A 353 -53.56 9.68 25.75
N THR A 354 -52.88 8.62 25.45
CA THR A 354 -52.33 7.66 26.39
C THR A 354 -50.84 7.49 26.21
N ASP A 355 -50.35 7.86 25.04
CA ASP A 355 -48.94 7.73 24.64
C ASP A 355 -48.46 9.07 24.09
N ILE A 356 -47.51 9.65 24.76
CA ILE A 356 -46.84 10.88 24.35
C ILE A 356 -45.84 10.50 23.26
N GLY A 357 -45.64 11.32 22.25
CA GLY A 357 -44.63 11.11 21.23
C GLY A 357 -44.71 12.17 20.13
N PHE A 358 -43.65 12.26 19.32
CA PHE A 358 -43.61 13.17 18.19
C PHE A 358 -44.48 12.64 17.06
N CYS A 359 -45.48 13.37 16.66
CA CYS A 359 -46.46 12.94 15.68
C CYS A 359 -46.35 13.69 14.35
N LEU A 360 -46.31 12.94 13.26
CA LEU A 360 -46.48 13.40 11.88
C LEU A 360 -47.93 13.10 11.46
N PHE A 361 -48.77 14.11 11.39
CA PHE A 361 -50.22 13.93 11.30
C PHE A 361 -50.75 13.56 9.92
N THR A 362 -49.98 13.75 8.83
CA THR A 362 -50.45 13.49 7.47
C THR A 362 -49.74 12.32 6.84
N LYS A 363 -50.41 11.67 5.86
CA LYS A 363 -49.79 10.71 4.97
C LYS A 363 -48.81 11.43 4.05
N ASN A 364 -47.69 10.79 3.74
CA ASN A 364 -46.58 11.33 2.95
C ASN A 364 -45.88 12.52 3.62
N ALA A 365 -46.00 12.66 4.93
CA ALA A 365 -45.18 13.57 5.70
C ALA A 365 -43.72 13.19 5.55
N LYS A 366 -42.83 14.18 5.35
CA LYS A 366 -41.42 13.99 5.29
C LYS A 366 -40.72 14.61 6.49
N LEU A 367 -39.90 13.82 7.18
CA LEU A 367 -38.99 14.27 8.22
C LEU A 367 -37.56 14.07 7.72
N THR A 368 -36.85 15.17 7.56
CA THR A 368 -35.41 15.14 7.19
C THR A 368 -34.60 15.30 8.47
N PHE A 369 -33.62 14.44 8.62
CA PHE A 369 -32.77 14.41 9.81
C PHE A 369 -31.77 15.58 9.84
N PRO A 370 -31.32 15.99 11.03
CA PRO A 370 -30.28 17.00 11.16
C PRO A 370 -29.00 16.59 10.40
N THR A 371 -28.24 17.58 10.00
CA THR A 371 -26.91 17.36 9.39
C THR A 371 -25.82 17.77 10.35
N ILE A 372 -24.74 16.98 10.41
CA ILE A 372 -23.49 17.33 11.08
C ILE A 372 -22.44 17.50 9.98
N GLU A 373 -21.71 18.60 9.99
CA GLU A 373 -20.71 18.91 8.98
C GLU A 373 -19.65 17.79 8.90
N GLY A 374 -19.39 17.33 7.69
CA GLY A 374 -18.42 16.28 7.42
C GLY A 374 -18.86 14.86 7.77
N LYS A 375 -20.06 14.66 8.35
CA LYS A 375 -20.55 13.35 8.77
C LYS A 375 -21.80 12.91 8.01
N LYS A 376 -21.97 11.60 7.86
CA LYS A 376 -23.14 10.95 7.25
C LYS A 376 -23.85 10.08 8.27
N ILE A 377 -25.18 10.01 8.20
CA ILE A 377 -25.93 9.07 9.03
C ILE A 377 -25.86 7.69 8.40
N VAL A 378 -25.27 6.75 9.13
CA VAL A 378 -25.10 5.35 8.66
C VAL A 378 -26.06 4.39 9.36
N HIS A 379 -26.60 4.77 10.52
CA HIS A 379 -27.54 3.95 11.25
C HIS A 379 -28.62 4.81 11.91
N VAL A 380 -29.88 4.34 11.79
CA VAL A 380 -31.05 4.97 12.42
C VAL A 380 -31.84 3.93 13.16
N LYS A 381 -32.15 4.20 14.42
CA LYS A 381 -33.01 3.37 15.24
C LYS A 381 -34.25 4.14 15.68
N PHE A 382 -35.39 3.57 15.39
CA PHE A 382 -36.70 4.10 15.81
C PHE A 382 -37.27 3.24 16.93
N ILE A 383 -37.86 3.89 17.93
CA ILE A 383 -38.76 3.28 18.88
C ILE A 383 -40.12 3.97 18.69
N CYS A 384 -41.15 3.21 18.44
CA CYS A 384 -42.44 3.72 18.00
C CYS A 384 -43.52 3.50 19.05
N GLY A 385 -44.48 4.41 19.09
CA GLY A 385 -45.64 4.32 19.94
C GLY A 385 -46.67 3.29 19.45
N ASN A 386 -47.85 3.34 20.06
CA ASN A 386 -48.89 2.29 20.03
C ASN A 386 -49.53 1.93 18.66
N GLN A 387 -49.02 2.34 17.52
CA GLN A 387 -49.68 2.07 16.23
C GLN A 387 -48.74 1.52 15.20
N THR A 388 -49.15 0.40 14.57
CA THR A 388 -48.46 -0.12 13.38
C THR A 388 -48.47 0.89 12.25
N LYS A 389 -47.35 1.41 11.89
CA LYS A 389 -47.20 2.34 10.76
C LYS A 389 -46.04 1.86 9.89
N LYS A 390 -46.10 2.28 8.64
CA LYS A 390 -45.00 2.06 7.70
C LYS A 390 -44.37 3.39 7.32
N ILE A 391 -43.09 3.38 7.22
CA ILE A 391 -42.31 4.48 6.66
C ILE A 391 -41.51 4.00 5.46
N LYS A 392 -41.02 4.95 4.67
CA LYS A 392 -39.91 4.79 3.75
C LYS A 392 -38.78 5.65 4.23
N TYR A 393 -37.55 5.24 4.02
CA TYR A 393 -36.39 6.04 4.32
C TYR A 393 -35.65 6.45 3.05
N TYR A 394 -34.82 7.47 3.16
CA TYR A 394 -33.97 7.96 2.08
C TYR A 394 -32.51 7.64 2.42
N ASP A 395 -31.84 6.92 1.53
CA ASP A 395 -30.44 6.59 1.61
C ASP A 395 -29.74 6.99 0.31
N ASP A 396 -28.77 7.88 0.40
CA ASP A 396 -28.01 8.44 -0.73
C ASP A 396 -28.90 8.88 -1.92
N GLY A 397 -30.02 9.56 -1.59
CA GLY A 397 -31.00 10.04 -2.57
C GLY A 397 -32.00 8.99 -3.08
N THR A 398 -31.85 7.73 -2.72
CA THR A 398 -32.76 6.65 -3.07
C THR A 398 -33.84 6.46 -2.02
N THR A 399 -35.08 6.23 -2.43
CA THR A 399 -36.20 5.95 -1.49
C THR A 399 -36.40 4.44 -1.37
N SER A 400 -36.41 3.93 -0.14
CA SER A 400 -36.67 2.52 0.17
C SER A 400 -38.10 2.08 -0.15
N ASP A 401 -38.33 0.76 -0.18
CA ASP A 401 -39.67 0.21 0.01
C ASP A 401 -40.20 0.56 1.41
N ALA A 402 -41.54 0.43 1.58
CA ALA A 402 -42.18 0.71 2.84
C ALA A 402 -41.86 -0.38 3.88
N ILE A 403 -41.31 0.03 5.03
CA ILE A 403 -41.00 -0.84 6.15
C ILE A 403 -41.93 -0.55 7.33
N ASP A 404 -42.23 -1.59 8.11
CA ASP A 404 -42.97 -1.43 9.39
C ASP A 404 -42.02 -0.89 10.45
N ILE A 405 -42.40 0.22 11.09
CA ILE A 405 -41.67 0.83 12.21
C ILE A 405 -42.13 0.35 13.57
N GLY A 406 -42.69 -0.84 13.62
CA GLY A 406 -43.12 -1.50 14.84
C GLY A 406 -44.58 -1.37 15.14
N HIS A 407 -45.04 -2.27 15.96
CA HIS A 407 -46.39 -2.37 16.50
C HIS A 407 -46.37 -2.65 17.99
N GLN A 408 -47.11 -1.85 18.68
CA GLN A 408 -47.93 -2.24 19.84
C GLN A 408 -47.29 -3.00 21.00
N ASN A 409 -46.11 -2.90 21.37
CA ASN A 409 -45.76 -3.26 22.76
C ASN A 409 -44.47 -2.54 23.10
N ASN A 410 -44.59 -1.53 23.92
CA ASN A 410 -43.54 -0.90 24.70
C ASN A 410 -42.12 -1.44 24.39
N GLY A 411 -41.40 -0.79 23.48
CA GLY A 411 -40.01 -1.06 23.27
C GLY A 411 -39.61 -1.81 21.99
N THR A 412 -40.52 -2.06 21.02
CA THR A 412 -40.10 -2.59 19.72
C THR A 412 -39.32 -1.52 18.96
N SER A 413 -38.07 -1.80 18.66
CA SER A 413 -37.23 -0.95 17.84
C SER A 413 -37.11 -1.47 16.45
N VAL A 414 -36.97 -0.59 15.47
CA VAL A 414 -36.58 -0.89 14.10
C VAL A 414 -35.26 -0.19 13.79
N GLU A 415 -34.33 -0.92 13.23
CA GLU A 415 -33.01 -0.43 12.90
C GLU A 415 -32.81 -0.44 11.38
N ILE A 416 -32.24 0.64 10.85
CA ILE A 416 -31.94 0.84 9.44
C ILE A 416 -30.44 1.18 9.33
N THR A 417 -29.74 0.44 8.51
CA THR A 417 -28.34 0.74 8.18
C THR A 417 -28.28 1.19 6.72
N GLY A 418 -27.52 2.21 6.43
CA GLY A 418 -27.34 2.77 5.11
C GLY A 418 -25.98 3.46 4.94
N THR A 419 -25.80 4.10 3.81
CA THR A 419 -24.56 4.80 3.49
C THR A 419 -24.63 6.31 3.71
N ASN A 420 -25.86 6.87 3.67
CA ASN A 420 -26.14 8.29 3.87
C ASN A 420 -27.64 8.49 4.10
N LEU A 421 -28.12 8.08 5.26
CA LEU A 421 -29.53 8.18 5.61
C LEU A 421 -29.88 9.65 5.87
N THR A 422 -30.88 10.19 5.17
CA THR A 422 -31.19 11.63 5.23
C THR A 422 -32.56 11.93 5.82
N GLY A 423 -33.44 10.94 5.98
CA GLY A 423 -34.77 11.17 6.52
C GLY A 423 -35.74 10.04 6.22
N ILE A 424 -36.99 10.28 6.62
CA ILE A 424 -38.13 9.36 6.41
C ILE A 424 -39.32 10.05 5.77
N THR A 425 -40.20 9.25 5.16
CA THR A 425 -41.56 9.67 4.80
C THR A 425 -42.59 8.67 5.29
N THR A 426 -43.73 9.18 5.79
CA THR A 426 -44.80 8.36 6.33
C THR A 426 -45.66 7.78 5.18
N THR A 427 -46.15 6.56 5.33
CA THR A 427 -47.11 5.96 4.37
C THR A 427 -48.57 6.08 4.87
N ALA A 428 -48.75 6.50 6.13
CA ALA A 428 -50.05 6.69 6.76
C ALA A 428 -50.06 7.99 7.60
N ALA A 429 -51.24 8.48 7.92
CA ALA A 429 -51.43 9.60 8.85
C ALA A 429 -51.18 9.18 10.32
N ASN A 430 -50.93 10.15 11.18
CA ASN A 430 -50.71 9.96 12.62
C ASN A 430 -49.58 8.95 12.92
N THR A 431 -48.41 9.14 12.31
CA THR A 431 -47.22 8.36 12.63
C THR A 431 -46.56 8.97 13.85
N VAL A 432 -46.43 8.19 14.92
CA VAL A 432 -45.90 8.63 16.23
C VAL A 432 -44.55 7.96 16.45
N LEU A 433 -43.53 8.76 16.79
CA LEU A 433 -42.20 8.33 17.17
C LEU A 433 -42.01 8.60 18.69
N ASP A 434 -41.62 7.59 19.44
CA ASP A 434 -41.30 7.71 20.88
C ASP A 434 -39.81 8.04 21.07
N LYS A 435 -38.96 7.47 20.26
CA LYS A 435 -37.52 7.72 20.32
C LYS A 435 -36.90 7.58 18.93
N LEU A 436 -35.89 8.39 18.67
CA LEU A 436 -35.07 8.36 17.50
C LEU A 436 -33.59 8.40 17.90
N ILE A 437 -32.81 7.48 17.37
CA ILE A 437 -31.34 7.47 17.53
C ILE A 437 -30.71 7.53 16.16
N LEU A 438 -29.84 8.51 15.96
CA LEU A 438 -29.08 8.72 14.72
C LEU A 438 -27.60 8.49 14.99
N THR A 439 -26.95 7.61 14.23
CA THR A 439 -25.52 7.39 14.30
C THR A 439 -24.86 7.98 13.07
N TYR A 440 -23.94 8.90 13.28
CA TYR A 440 -23.15 9.59 12.26
C TYR A 440 -21.71 9.05 12.24
N GLU A 441 -21.18 8.88 11.05
CA GLU A 441 -19.78 8.53 10.79
C GLU A 441 -19.15 9.48 9.77
#